data_a26a9e77d3b5fafadc1762758e188945
#
_entry.id   a26a9e77d3b5fafadc1762758e188945
#
_cell.length_a   1.000
_cell.length_b   1.000
_cell.length_c   1.000
_cell.angle_alpha   90.00
_cell.angle_beta   90.00
_cell.angle_gamma   90.00
#
_symmetry.space_group_name_H-M   'P 1'
#
loop_
_entity.id
_entity.type
_entity.pdbx_description
1 polymer ?
#
loop_
_entity_poly.entity_id
_entity_poly.type
_entity_poly.pdbx_seq_one_letter_code
_entity_poly.pdbx_strand_id
1 'polypeptide(L)'
;MQSRLAILHTFINPRSDLTPDSQMGRIDDLDVKILSELAKDASISVPRLSKKINVNSSVVYSRIKRLVKRGLIRKFTIVINDEALGFSVKALTGINMDSKLRDNVLNELFKIPEVREVAEVTGRFDVLVTMTARSLDEMHQLISEKLGRIEGVQKTETFIEMRKTTRELVYPTSIAK
;
A
#
# COMPACT_ATOMS: atom_id res chain seq x y z
N MET A 1 19.25 21.39 7.83
CA MET A 1 18.99 20.10 7.15
C MET A 1 18.50 18.99 8.08
N GLN A 2 18.67 19.09 9.39
CA GLN A 2 18.29 18.05 10.39
C GLN A 2 16.80 17.98 10.72
N SER A 3 16.00 19.01 10.46
CA SER A 3 14.57 19.03 10.83
C SER A 3 13.63 18.25 9.89
N ARG A 4 14.10 17.84 8.71
CA ARG A 4 13.29 17.07 7.74
C ARG A 4 13.29 15.55 8.01
N LEU A 5 14.38 15.01 8.56
CA LEU A 5 14.46 13.58 8.90
C LEU A 5 13.76 13.24 10.24
N ALA A 6 13.68 14.17 11.18
CA ALA A 6 13.09 13.93 12.49
C ALA A 6 11.58 13.62 12.43
N ILE A 7 10.86 14.17 11.44
CA ILE A 7 9.42 13.90 11.27
C ILE A 7 9.18 12.48 10.74
N LEU A 8 10.02 12.00 9.83
CA LEU A 8 9.91 10.66 9.27
C LEU A 8 10.18 9.56 10.31
N HIS A 9 11.14 9.76 11.22
CA HIS A 9 11.52 8.74 12.21
C HIS A 9 10.46 8.50 13.29
N THR A 10 9.60 9.47 13.58
CA THR A 10 8.57 9.36 14.64
C THR A 10 7.33 8.55 14.17
N PHE A 11 7.19 8.28 12.86
CA PHE A 11 5.98 7.69 12.28
C PHE A 11 6.17 6.27 11.70
N ILE A 12 7.35 5.63 11.87
CA ILE A 12 7.71 4.38 11.16
C ILE A 12 7.30 3.10 11.91
N ASN A 13 6.57 3.12 13.00
CA ASN A 13 6.16 1.86 13.64
C ASN A 13 4.65 1.81 13.94
N PRO A 14 3.79 1.34 13.02
CA PRO A 14 2.43 0.98 13.36
C PRO A 14 2.43 -0.43 13.97
N ARG A 15 2.17 -0.53 15.27
CA ARG A 15 1.84 -1.80 15.93
C ARG A 15 0.59 -2.39 15.25
N SER A 16 0.63 -3.69 14.98
CA SER A 16 -0.40 -4.49 14.34
C SER A 16 -1.65 -4.76 15.21
N ASP A 17 -1.87 -4.01 16.29
CA ASP A 17 -2.94 -4.28 17.25
C ASP A 17 -3.95 -3.14 17.30
N LEU A 18 -4.52 -2.79 16.14
CA LEU A 18 -5.67 -1.88 16.11
C LEU A 18 -6.95 -2.70 16.04
N THR A 19 -7.47 -3.11 17.19
CA THR A 19 -8.91 -3.37 17.34
C THR A 19 -9.67 -2.12 16.89
N PRO A 20 -10.76 -2.24 16.12
CA PRO A 20 -11.59 -1.09 15.76
C PRO A 20 -12.26 -0.58 17.06
N ASP A 21 -11.63 0.39 17.71
CA ASP A 21 -12.21 1.06 18.87
C ASP A 21 -13.44 1.86 18.39
N SER A 22 -14.57 1.61 19.02
CA SER A 22 -15.88 2.21 18.77
C SER A 22 -15.96 3.73 19.04
N GLN A 23 -14.84 4.39 19.26
CA GLN A 23 -14.67 5.84 19.35
C GLN A 23 -14.02 6.44 18.09
N MET A 24 -14.50 6.06 16.90
CA MET A 24 -14.17 6.81 15.69
C MET A 24 -14.80 8.20 15.76
N GLY A 25 -14.13 9.12 16.50
CA GLY A 25 -14.49 10.52 16.51
C GLY A 25 -14.60 11.03 15.07
N ARG A 26 -15.63 11.81 14.81
CA ARG A 26 -16.04 12.32 13.49
C ARG A 26 -14.85 12.93 12.73
N ILE A 27 -14.65 12.53 11.48
CA ILE A 27 -13.73 13.18 10.53
C ILE A 27 -14.42 14.46 10.09
N ASP A 28 -13.74 15.60 10.16
CA ASP A 28 -14.26 16.88 9.72
C ASP A 28 -13.65 17.31 8.37
N ASP A 29 -14.19 18.37 7.77
CA ASP A 29 -13.74 18.89 6.48
C ASP A 29 -12.27 19.27 6.47
N LEU A 30 -11.72 19.70 7.61
CA LEU A 30 -10.30 20.01 7.73
C LEU A 30 -9.44 18.75 7.65
N ASP A 31 -9.87 17.65 8.28
CA ASP A 31 -9.19 16.37 8.20
C ASP A 31 -9.17 15.86 6.75
N VAL A 32 -10.30 15.98 6.04
CA VAL A 32 -10.40 15.59 4.62
C VAL A 32 -9.47 16.43 3.73
N LYS A 33 -9.43 17.76 3.96
CA LYS A 33 -8.49 18.63 3.24
C LYS A 33 -7.04 18.26 3.47
N ILE A 34 -6.65 18.00 4.73
CA ILE A 34 -5.30 17.56 5.08
C ILE A 34 -4.97 16.24 4.40
N LEU A 35 -5.85 15.24 4.48
CA LEU A 35 -5.65 13.94 3.84
C LEU A 35 -5.52 14.04 2.32
N SER A 36 -6.36 14.87 1.68
CA SER A 36 -6.32 15.08 0.23
C SER A 36 -5.01 15.71 -0.24
N GLU A 37 -4.46 16.67 0.50
CA GLU A 37 -3.20 17.31 0.15
C GLU A 37 -1.99 16.38 0.42
N LEU A 38 -2.01 15.62 1.53
CA LEU A 38 -0.99 14.63 1.83
C LEU A 38 -1.02 13.43 0.86
N ALA A 39 -2.18 13.08 0.33
CA ALA A 39 -2.30 12.02 -0.67
C ALA A 39 -1.67 12.43 -2.02
N LYS A 40 -1.70 13.73 -2.37
CA LYS A 40 -1.03 14.27 -3.57
C LYS A 40 0.48 14.38 -3.37
N ASP A 41 0.91 14.89 -2.23
CA ASP A 41 2.31 15.08 -1.88
C ASP A 41 2.55 14.90 -0.39
N ALA A 42 2.94 13.69 0.02
CA ALA A 42 3.27 13.37 1.40
C ALA A 42 4.58 14.03 1.89
N SER A 43 5.38 14.61 0.99
CA SER A 43 6.63 15.31 1.31
C SER A 43 6.43 16.78 1.71
N ILE A 44 5.21 17.30 1.54
CA ILE A 44 4.87 18.69 1.86
C ILE A 44 5.15 18.98 3.35
N SER A 45 5.87 20.07 3.62
CA SER A 45 6.10 20.48 5.01
C SER A 45 4.84 21.06 5.64
N VAL A 46 4.67 20.86 6.96
CA VAL A 46 3.51 21.41 7.71
C VAL A 46 3.31 22.91 7.49
N PRO A 47 4.36 23.78 7.49
CA PRO A 47 4.18 25.21 7.18
C PRO A 47 3.66 25.48 5.76
N ARG A 48 4.08 24.68 4.77
CA ARG A 48 3.59 24.81 3.38
C ARG A 48 2.14 24.33 3.28
N LEU A 49 1.82 23.21 3.91
CA LEU A 49 0.46 22.68 3.95
C LEU A 49 -0.48 23.67 4.64
N SER A 50 -0.08 24.24 5.78
CA SER A 50 -0.89 25.22 6.53
C SER A 50 -1.22 26.46 5.70
N LYS A 51 -0.25 26.98 4.95
CA LYS A 51 -0.48 28.09 4.01
C LYS A 51 -1.45 27.71 2.90
N LYS A 52 -1.30 26.50 2.33
CA LYS A 52 -2.14 26.01 1.23
C LYS A 52 -3.60 25.85 1.59
N ILE A 53 -3.88 25.39 2.82
CA ILE A 53 -5.26 25.19 3.32
C ILE A 53 -5.76 26.34 4.20
N ASN A 54 -4.95 27.40 4.38
CA ASN A 54 -5.25 28.58 5.18
C ASN A 54 -5.62 28.25 6.64
N VAL A 55 -4.78 27.45 7.29
CA VAL A 55 -4.96 27.02 8.70
C VAL A 55 -3.64 27.12 9.44
N ASN A 56 -3.66 27.42 10.74
CA ASN A 56 -2.45 27.52 11.57
C ASN A 56 -1.66 26.21 11.57
N SER A 57 -0.32 26.31 11.47
CA SER A 57 0.59 25.16 11.42
C SER A 57 0.48 24.25 12.66
N SER A 58 0.24 24.80 13.84
CA SER A 58 0.05 23.99 15.06
C SER A 58 -1.22 23.14 15.00
N VAL A 59 -2.29 23.69 14.41
CA VAL A 59 -3.56 22.97 14.21
C VAL A 59 -3.35 21.84 13.18
N VAL A 60 -2.71 22.14 12.05
CA VAL A 60 -2.41 21.12 11.02
C VAL A 60 -1.56 19.99 11.61
N TYR A 61 -0.51 20.32 12.35
CA TYR A 61 0.35 19.34 13.01
C TYR A 61 -0.43 18.44 13.99
N SER A 62 -1.25 19.03 14.85
CA SER A 62 -2.05 18.27 15.82
C SER A 62 -3.07 17.35 15.13
N ARG A 63 -3.66 17.80 14.01
CA ARG A 63 -4.58 17.00 13.21
C ARG A 63 -3.89 15.82 12.54
N ILE A 64 -2.72 16.02 11.91
CA ILE A 64 -1.92 14.92 11.34
C ILE A 64 -1.59 13.89 12.40
N LYS A 65 -1.10 14.31 13.59
CA LYS A 65 -0.84 13.39 14.71
C LYS A 65 -2.07 12.59 15.11
N ARG A 66 -3.23 13.23 15.19
CA ARG A 66 -4.51 12.57 15.50
C ARG A 66 -4.89 11.54 14.43
N LEU A 67 -4.75 11.89 13.14
CA LEU A 67 -5.06 11.00 12.02
C LEU A 67 -4.16 9.77 12.00
N VAL A 68 -2.87 9.93 12.31
CA VAL A 68 -1.92 8.82 12.48
C VAL A 68 -2.30 7.94 13.67
N LYS A 69 -2.53 8.55 14.85
CA LYS A 69 -2.91 7.82 16.08
C LYS A 69 -4.19 6.99 15.89
N ARG A 70 -5.13 7.50 15.07
CA ARG A 70 -6.39 6.83 14.72
C ARG A 70 -6.26 5.80 13.59
N GLY A 71 -5.07 5.60 13.03
CA GLY A 71 -4.84 4.67 11.93
C GLY A 71 -5.41 5.10 10.57
N LEU A 72 -5.96 6.33 10.45
CA LEU A 72 -6.41 6.88 9.17
C LEU A 72 -5.23 7.14 8.23
N ILE A 73 -4.12 7.63 8.76
CA ILE A 73 -2.82 7.63 8.08
C ILE A 73 -2.04 6.44 8.62
N ARG A 74 -1.91 5.39 7.82
CA ARG A 74 -1.18 4.18 8.19
C ARG A 74 0.32 4.35 8.09
N LYS A 75 0.80 5.06 7.05
CA LYS A 75 2.22 5.33 6.80
C LYS A 75 2.38 6.50 5.83
N PHE A 76 3.54 7.15 5.90
CA PHE A 76 4.04 8.02 4.84
C PHE A 76 4.99 7.20 3.99
N THR A 77 4.81 7.24 2.67
CA THR A 77 5.60 6.42 1.73
C THR A 77 5.86 7.19 0.45
N ILE A 78 6.71 6.64 -0.39
CA ILE A 78 7.00 7.12 -1.73
C ILE A 78 6.49 6.13 -2.76
N VAL A 79 6.19 6.62 -3.95
CA VAL A 79 5.97 5.79 -5.13
C VAL A 79 7.28 5.74 -5.90
N ILE A 80 7.77 4.53 -6.18
CA ILE A 80 9.02 4.31 -6.88
C ILE A 80 8.70 3.99 -8.35
N ASN A 81 9.50 4.54 -9.25
CA ASN A 81 9.45 4.15 -10.66
C ASN A 81 10.23 2.84 -10.84
N ASP A 82 9.51 1.70 -10.77
CA ASP A 82 10.10 0.37 -10.90
C ASP A 82 10.79 0.18 -12.26
N GLU A 83 10.26 0.77 -13.34
CA GLU A 83 10.85 0.69 -14.69
C GLU A 83 12.23 1.35 -14.73
N ALA A 84 12.38 2.49 -14.06
CA ALA A 84 13.68 3.17 -13.93
C ALA A 84 14.70 2.35 -13.14
N LEU A 85 14.25 1.40 -12.32
CA LEU A 85 15.09 0.43 -11.61
C LEU A 85 15.30 -0.87 -12.40
N GLY A 86 14.77 -0.96 -13.64
CA GLY A 86 14.91 -2.12 -14.50
C GLY A 86 13.80 -3.17 -14.35
N PHE A 87 12.81 -2.97 -13.49
CA PHE A 87 11.65 -3.86 -13.34
C PHE A 87 10.55 -3.45 -14.32
N SER A 88 10.68 -3.87 -15.58
CA SER A 88 9.80 -3.46 -16.68
C SER A 88 8.58 -4.35 -16.85
N VAL A 89 8.57 -5.55 -16.27
CA VAL A 89 7.46 -6.50 -16.36
C VAL A 89 6.70 -6.57 -15.06
N LYS A 90 5.38 -6.30 -15.13
CA LYS A 90 4.44 -6.46 -14.01
C LYS A 90 3.42 -7.51 -14.35
N ALA A 91 3.08 -8.34 -13.38
CA ALA A 91 2.10 -9.39 -13.55
C ALA A 91 1.16 -9.49 -12.34
N LEU A 92 -0.08 -9.88 -12.63
CA LEU A 92 -1.05 -10.31 -11.65
C LEU A 92 -1.25 -11.82 -11.85
N THR A 93 -0.95 -12.62 -10.83
CA THR A 93 -1.10 -14.06 -10.86
C THR A 93 -2.20 -14.51 -9.92
N GLY A 94 -3.22 -15.17 -10.47
CA GLY A 94 -4.23 -15.88 -9.69
C GLY A 94 -3.72 -17.26 -9.33
N ILE A 95 -3.87 -17.65 -8.08
CA ILE A 95 -3.44 -18.94 -7.52
C ILE A 95 -4.64 -19.65 -6.92
N ASN A 96 -4.80 -20.95 -7.27
CA ASN A 96 -5.63 -21.88 -6.53
C ASN A 96 -4.73 -22.78 -5.68
N MET A 97 -5.12 -23.02 -4.44
CA MET A 97 -4.31 -23.75 -3.47
C MET A 97 -5.11 -24.75 -2.66
N ASP A 98 -4.43 -25.72 -2.06
CA ASP A 98 -5.02 -26.58 -1.07
C ASP A 98 -5.32 -25.77 0.21
N SER A 99 -6.59 -25.75 0.62
CA SER A 99 -7.04 -25.03 1.81
C SER A 99 -6.33 -25.46 3.10
N LYS A 100 -5.85 -26.71 3.16
CA LYS A 100 -5.09 -27.24 4.31
C LYS A 100 -3.69 -26.68 4.41
N LEU A 101 -3.12 -26.23 3.28
CA LEU A 101 -1.76 -25.68 3.17
C LEU A 101 -1.76 -24.17 2.99
N ARG A 102 -2.89 -23.49 3.20
CA ARG A 102 -3.07 -22.05 3.00
C ARG A 102 -1.99 -21.22 3.67
N ASP A 103 -1.77 -21.42 4.97
CA ASP A 103 -0.78 -20.62 5.70
C ASP A 103 0.65 -20.85 5.19
N ASN A 104 0.96 -22.10 4.78
CA ASN A 104 2.23 -22.42 4.15
C ASN A 104 2.40 -21.66 2.83
N VAL A 105 1.41 -21.70 1.95
CA VAL A 105 1.45 -21.01 0.66
C VAL A 105 1.65 -19.51 0.84
N LEU A 106 0.86 -18.88 1.73
CA LEU A 106 0.98 -17.43 1.99
C LEU A 106 2.36 -17.05 2.54
N ASN A 107 2.90 -17.84 3.49
CA ASN A 107 4.21 -17.58 4.06
C ASN A 107 5.33 -17.74 3.02
N GLU A 108 5.26 -18.75 2.16
CA GLU A 108 6.26 -18.95 1.09
C GLU A 108 6.19 -17.84 0.03
N LEU A 109 4.98 -17.39 -0.35
CA LEU A 109 4.80 -16.26 -1.27
C LEU A 109 5.48 -14.99 -0.74
N PHE A 110 5.34 -14.68 0.56
CA PHE A 110 5.96 -13.51 1.17
C PHE A 110 7.49 -13.57 1.23
N LYS A 111 8.11 -14.74 1.11
CA LYS A 111 9.58 -14.88 1.05
C LYS A 111 10.16 -14.57 -0.32
N ILE A 112 9.34 -14.48 -1.36
CA ILE A 112 9.77 -14.21 -2.74
C ILE A 112 9.94 -12.69 -2.91
N PRO A 113 11.17 -12.18 -3.14
CA PRO A 113 11.43 -10.73 -3.20
C PRO A 113 10.68 -10.00 -4.33
N GLU A 114 10.38 -10.72 -5.41
CA GLU A 114 9.67 -10.20 -6.59
C GLU A 114 8.16 -10.06 -6.36
N VAL A 115 7.63 -10.68 -5.30
CA VAL A 115 6.24 -10.52 -4.86
C VAL A 115 6.09 -9.18 -4.17
N ARG A 116 5.16 -8.37 -4.66
CA ARG A 116 4.86 -7.01 -4.14
C ARG A 116 3.63 -6.99 -3.26
N GLU A 117 2.63 -7.77 -3.61
CA GLU A 117 1.35 -7.82 -2.92
C GLU A 117 0.75 -9.21 -3.01
N VAL A 118 0.15 -9.64 -1.92
CA VAL A 118 -0.60 -10.89 -1.83
C VAL A 118 -1.97 -10.54 -1.25
N ALA A 119 -3.03 -10.85 -1.99
CA ALA A 119 -4.41 -10.61 -1.57
C ALA A 119 -5.20 -11.92 -1.62
N GLU A 120 -5.76 -12.33 -0.50
CA GLU A 120 -6.76 -13.39 -0.47
C GLU A 120 -8.07 -12.87 -1.03
N VAL A 121 -8.70 -13.63 -1.89
CA VAL A 121 -9.90 -13.20 -2.60
C VAL A 121 -10.98 -14.28 -2.58
N THR A 122 -12.20 -13.87 -2.87
CA THR A 122 -13.30 -14.80 -3.14
C THR A 122 -13.55 -14.85 -4.65
N GLY A 123 -13.81 -16.04 -5.21
CA GLY A 123 -14.12 -16.21 -6.61
C GLY A 123 -13.33 -17.32 -7.27
N ARG A 124 -12.86 -17.08 -8.49
CA ARG A 124 -12.15 -18.09 -9.32
C ARG A 124 -10.80 -18.50 -8.72
N PHE A 125 -10.12 -17.60 -8.06
CA PHE A 125 -8.83 -17.83 -7.41
C PHE A 125 -8.98 -17.67 -5.91
N ASP A 126 -8.10 -18.33 -5.14
CA ASP A 126 -8.01 -18.20 -3.70
C ASP A 126 -7.12 -17.00 -3.32
N VAL A 127 -6.07 -16.75 -4.12
CA VAL A 127 -5.10 -15.69 -3.91
C VAL A 127 -4.77 -14.98 -5.22
N LEU A 128 -4.62 -13.66 -5.15
CA LEU A 128 -4.04 -12.83 -6.20
C LEU A 128 -2.69 -12.30 -5.73
N VAL A 129 -1.67 -12.46 -6.58
CA VAL A 129 -0.30 -12.04 -6.30
C VAL A 129 0.16 -11.05 -7.36
N THR A 130 0.56 -9.86 -6.92
CA THR A 130 1.22 -8.88 -7.81
C THR A 130 2.72 -9.08 -7.75
N MET A 131 3.35 -9.21 -8.91
CA MET A 131 4.78 -9.46 -9.06
C MET A 131 5.43 -8.51 -10.04
N THR A 132 6.75 -8.32 -9.88
CA THR A 132 7.57 -7.55 -10.83
C THR A 132 8.81 -8.32 -11.21
N ALA A 133 9.23 -8.22 -12.48
CA ALA A 133 10.44 -8.83 -13.02
C ALA A 133 11.12 -7.90 -14.02
N ARG A 134 12.34 -8.19 -14.39
CA ARG A 134 13.12 -7.41 -15.37
C ARG A 134 12.79 -7.76 -16.80
N SER A 135 12.38 -9.03 -17.04
CA SER A 135 12.03 -9.56 -18.34
C SER A 135 10.89 -10.56 -18.25
N LEU A 136 10.31 -10.92 -19.41
CA LEU A 136 9.31 -11.99 -19.50
C LEU A 136 9.92 -13.36 -19.15
N ASP A 137 11.18 -13.59 -19.50
CA ASP A 137 11.87 -14.85 -19.16
C ASP A 137 12.05 -14.97 -17.65
N GLU A 138 12.46 -13.88 -16.97
CA GLU A 138 12.56 -13.86 -15.50
C GLU A 138 11.17 -14.06 -14.85
N MET A 139 10.12 -13.46 -15.41
CA MET A 139 8.75 -13.67 -14.94
C MET A 139 8.32 -15.14 -15.12
N HIS A 140 8.62 -15.74 -16.25
CA HIS A 140 8.32 -17.15 -16.50
C HIS A 140 9.06 -18.08 -15.50
N GLN A 141 10.36 -17.85 -15.26
CA GLN A 141 11.12 -18.60 -14.25
C GLN A 141 10.52 -18.44 -12.85
N LEU A 142 10.15 -17.22 -12.47
CA LEU A 142 9.52 -16.94 -11.20
C LEU A 142 8.24 -17.76 -11.00
N ILE A 143 7.40 -17.83 -12.03
CA ILE A 143 6.13 -18.57 -11.97
C ILE A 143 6.39 -20.08 -11.93
N SER A 144 7.23 -20.59 -12.81
CA SER A 144 7.45 -22.02 -12.95
C SER A 144 8.32 -22.62 -11.84
N GLU A 145 9.37 -21.91 -11.42
CA GLU A 145 10.35 -22.46 -10.49
C GLU A 145 10.13 -22.03 -9.03
N LYS A 146 9.58 -20.83 -8.79
CA LYS A 146 9.32 -20.38 -7.44
C LYS A 146 7.87 -20.64 -7.03
N LEU A 147 6.89 -20.08 -7.75
CA LEU A 147 5.48 -20.24 -7.38
C LEU A 147 4.99 -21.68 -7.54
N GLY A 148 5.28 -22.30 -8.68
CA GLY A 148 4.80 -23.65 -8.99
C GLY A 148 5.40 -24.77 -8.11
N ARG A 149 6.49 -24.47 -7.36
CA ARG A 149 7.11 -25.42 -6.42
C ARG A 149 6.64 -25.25 -4.98
N ILE A 150 5.82 -24.24 -4.69
CA ILE A 150 5.28 -24.07 -3.33
C ILE A 150 4.28 -25.21 -3.06
N GLU A 151 4.55 -25.98 -2.02
CA GLU A 151 3.64 -27.03 -1.59
C GLU A 151 2.28 -26.46 -1.20
N GLY A 152 1.23 -26.95 -1.86
CA GLY A 152 -0.14 -26.47 -1.73
C GLY A 152 -0.61 -25.61 -2.89
N VAL A 153 0.25 -25.12 -3.77
CA VAL A 153 -0.15 -24.47 -5.02
C VAL A 153 -0.63 -25.53 -6.00
N GLN A 154 -1.86 -25.42 -6.49
CA GLN A 154 -2.49 -26.37 -7.40
C GLN A 154 -2.50 -25.85 -8.84
N LYS A 155 -2.83 -24.57 -9.01
CA LYS A 155 -2.95 -23.93 -10.33
C LYS A 155 -2.58 -22.48 -10.24
N THR A 156 -1.93 -21.98 -11.28
CA THR A 156 -1.63 -20.56 -11.45
C THR A 156 -2.11 -20.07 -12.81
N GLU A 157 -2.57 -18.84 -12.87
CA GLU A 157 -2.92 -18.15 -14.11
C GLU A 157 -2.37 -16.73 -14.03
N THR A 158 -1.50 -16.35 -14.97
CA THR A 158 -0.77 -15.08 -14.92
C THR A 158 -1.20 -14.15 -16.04
N PHE A 159 -1.50 -12.92 -15.65
CA PHE A 159 -1.84 -11.82 -16.53
C PHE A 159 -0.68 -10.81 -16.52
N ILE A 160 -0.07 -10.60 -17.69
CA ILE A 160 0.96 -9.57 -17.83
C ILE A 160 0.27 -8.21 -17.98
N GLU A 161 0.66 -7.25 -17.14
CA GLU A 161 0.13 -5.89 -17.20
C GLU A 161 0.68 -5.17 -18.42
N MET A 162 -0.18 -4.93 -19.42
CA MET A 162 0.20 -4.20 -20.63
C MET A 162 0.16 -2.69 -20.43
N ARG A 163 -0.76 -2.21 -19.61
CA ARG A 163 -0.94 -0.80 -19.30
C ARG A 163 -1.73 -0.64 -18.00
N LYS A 164 -1.27 0.23 -17.13
CA LYS A 164 -2.01 0.64 -15.92
C LYS A 164 -2.30 2.14 -15.96
N THR A 165 -3.51 2.51 -15.68
CA THR A 165 -3.91 3.90 -15.49
C THR A 165 -4.50 4.04 -14.10
N THR A 166 -3.90 4.89 -13.27
CA THR A 166 -4.41 5.19 -11.93
C THR A 166 -4.95 6.62 -11.89
N ARG A 167 -6.07 6.80 -11.19
CA ARG A 167 -6.61 8.13 -10.89
C ARG A 167 -6.16 8.54 -9.49
N GLU A 168 -5.78 9.80 -9.33
CA GLU A 168 -5.57 10.34 -7.99
C GLU A 168 -6.86 10.26 -7.17
N LEU A 169 -6.74 9.75 -5.93
CA LEU A 169 -7.87 9.68 -5.01
C LEU A 169 -8.18 11.09 -4.50
N VAL A 170 -9.35 11.58 -4.85
CA VAL A 170 -9.92 12.80 -4.27
C VAL A 170 -11.00 12.36 -3.30
N TYR A 171 -10.77 12.58 -2.01
CA TYR A 171 -11.77 12.30 -0.99
C TYR A 171 -12.84 13.42 -1.00
N PRO A 172 -14.11 13.12 -1.27
CA PRO A 172 -15.16 14.11 -1.22
C PRO A 172 -15.39 14.57 0.23
N THR A 173 -15.62 15.87 0.42
CA THR A 173 -15.93 16.46 1.74
C THR A 173 -17.17 15.87 2.40
N SER A 174 -18.05 15.23 1.61
CA SER A 174 -19.23 14.51 2.12
C SER A 174 -18.91 13.28 3.01
N ILE A 175 -17.64 12.87 3.11
CA ILE A 175 -17.19 11.83 4.06
C ILE A 175 -17.17 12.36 5.51
N ALA A 176 -17.12 13.68 5.67
CA ALA A 176 -17.22 14.34 6.97
C ALA A 176 -18.68 14.34 7.43
N LYS A 177 -19.14 13.27 8.10
CA LYS A 177 -20.45 13.20 8.76
C LYS A 177 -20.32 12.90 10.23
#